data_fa28ca9635ff2a13b1fb3eaff59f725d
#
_entry.id   fa28ca9635ff2a13b1fb3eaff59f725d
#
_cell.length_a   1.000
_cell.length_b   1.000
_cell.length_c   1.000
_cell.angle_alpha   90.00
_cell.angle_beta   90.00
_cell.angle_gamma   90.00
#
_symmetry.space_group_name_H-M   'P 1'
#
loop_
_entity.id
_entity.type
_entity.pdbx_description
1 polymer ?
#
loop_
_entity_poly.entity_id
_entity_poly.type
_entity_poly.pdbx_seq_one_letter_code
_entity_poly.pdbx_strand_id
1 'polypeptide(L)'
;MQKSTSSFAGAQTGIHKKLSAKKRGKMSGTQFVFYLIAVLMIIAVLYPLWFVIIASFSNPNDVALGKVWLWPKHMGFRGYEKLFEQREIWHSYLNTIFYSAVATVVGLLVNLPAGYALSRKELLGRKVISIFYMIPMFVSGGLIPTYFVVRSFGLYDTMWALILPFVTSTFNIIVARTFFTSTIPESLFEAAQIDGYSTI
;
A
#
# COMPACT_ATOMS: atom_id res chain seq x y z
N MET A 1 22.82 -10.95 -54.86
CA MET A 1 21.96 -10.43 -53.77
C MET A 1 22.03 -11.31 -52.52
N GLN A 2 23.25 -11.64 -52.01
CA GLN A 2 23.46 -12.65 -50.95
C GLN A 2 24.60 -12.29 -49.98
N LYS A 3 24.88 -11.00 -49.74
CA LYS A 3 25.99 -10.55 -48.87
C LYS A 3 25.52 -9.68 -47.66
N SER A 4 24.22 -9.50 -47.48
CA SER A 4 23.70 -8.58 -46.43
C SER A 4 23.23 -9.28 -45.12
N THR A 5 23.00 -10.59 -45.16
CA THR A 5 22.41 -11.30 -43.99
C THR A 5 23.44 -11.87 -43.01
N SER A 6 24.72 -11.96 -43.38
CA SER A 6 25.77 -12.51 -42.49
C SER A 6 26.32 -11.47 -41.47
N SER A 7 26.15 -10.18 -41.75
CA SER A 7 26.64 -9.11 -40.86
C SER A 7 25.77 -8.88 -39.61
N PHE A 8 24.47 -9.15 -39.71
CA PHE A 8 23.55 -8.95 -38.57
C PHE A 8 23.59 -10.07 -37.52
N ALA A 9 23.93 -11.30 -37.93
CA ALA A 9 24.06 -12.44 -37.01
C ALA A 9 25.29 -12.35 -36.10
N GLY A 10 26.37 -11.70 -36.56
CA GLY A 10 27.60 -11.51 -35.77
C GLY A 10 27.49 -10.43 -34.68
N ALA A 11 26.59 -9.47 -34.86
CA ALA A 11 26.41 -8.37 -33.90
C ALA A 11 25.60 -8.79 -32.66
N GLN A 12 24.66 -9.72 -32.82
CA GLN A 12 23.83 -10.16 -31.71
C GLN A 12 24.55 -11.12 -30.75
N THR A 13 25.46 -11.95 -31.26
CA THR A 13 26.27 -12.87 -30.44
C THR A 13 27.34 -12.15 -29.61
N GLY A 14 27.77 -10.96 -30.02
CA GLY A 14 28.76 -10.14 -29.31
C GLY A 14 28.18 -9.44 -28.07
N ILE A 15 26.90 -9.10 -28.08
CA ILE A 15 26.23 -8.38 -26.97
C ILE A 15 25.92 -9.33 -25.81
N HIS A 16 25.51 -10.57 -26.10
CA HIS A 16 25.23 -11.55 -25.04
C HIS A 16 26.49 -12.07 -24.31
N LYS A 17 27.67 -12.02 -24.95
CA LYS A 17 28.94 -12.49 -24.36
C LYS A 17 29.57 -11.46 -23.41
N LYS A 18 29.20 -10.16 -23.49
CA LYS A 18 29.72 -9.10 -22.61
C LYS A 18 29.00 -8.97 -21.26
N LEU A 19 27.84 -9.59 -21.08
CA LEU A 19 27.08 -9.55 -19.85
C LEU A 19 27.46 -10.62 -18.81
N SER A 20 28.28 -11.61 -19.19
CA SER A 20 28.58 -12.77 -18.34
C SER A 20 29.92 -12.75 -17.62
N ALA A 21 30.70 -11.69 -17.69
CA ALA A 21 31.99 -11.62 -17.00
C ALA A 21 32.06 -10.42 -16.03
N LYS A 22 31.13 -10.32 -15.07
CA LYS A 22 31.33 -9.48 -13.89
C LYS A 22 32.36 -10.19 -12.99
N LYS A 23 33.68 -9.88 -13.23
CA LYS A 23 34.77 -10.26 -12.34
C LYS A 23 34.34 -10.00 -10.90
N ARG A 24 34.34 -11.02 -10.03
CA ARG A 24 34.33 -10.87 -8.57
C ARG A 24 35.58 -10.08 -8.19
N GLY A 25 35.48 -8.75 -8.22
CA GLY A 25 36.51 -7.87 -7.71
C GLY A 25 36.71 -8.16 -6.23
N LYS A 26 37.96 -8.14 -5.75
CA LYS A 26 38.29 -8.18 -4.33
C LYS A 26 37.45 -7.09 -3.65
N MET A 27 36.68 -7.45 -2.61
CA MET A 27 35.88 -6.51 -1.86
C MET A 27 36.80 -5.42 -1.30
N SER A 28 36.54 -4.17 -1.65
CA SER A 28 37.21 -3.03 -1.05
C SER A 28 36.87 -2.99 0.44
N GLY A 29 37.81 -2.55 1.30
CA GLY A 29 37.57 -2.40 2.73
C GLY A 29 36.30 -1.58 3.04
N THR A 30 36.03 -0.56 2.23
CA THR A 30 34.82 0.23 2.30
C THR A 30 33.55 -0.60 2.05
N GLN A 31 33.56 -1.50 1.05
CA GLN A 31 32.41 -2.37 0.76
C GLN A 31 32.18 -3.35 1.92
N PHE A 32 33.25 -3.88 2.53
CA PHE A 32 33.12 -4.75 3.69
C PHE A 32 32.44 -4.06 4.87
N VAL A 33 32.82 -2.80 5.18
CA VAL A 33 32.18 -2.01 6.23
C VAL A 33 30.69 -1.76 5.93
N PHE A 34 30.34 -1.41 4.70
CA PHE A 34 28.93 -1.26 4.33
C PHE A 34 28.12 -2.56 4.47
N TYR A 35 28.67 -3.69 4.04
CA TYR A 35 28.01 -4.99 4.24
C TYR A 35 27.86 -5.37 5.71
N LEU A 36 28.88 -5.09 6.53
CA LEU A 36 28.81 -5.32 7.98
C LEU A 36 27.69 -4.51 8.62
N ILE A 37 27.63 -3.21 8.31
CA ILE A 37 26.56 -2.33 8.82
C ILE A 37 25.20 -2.81 8.33
N ALA A 38 25.06 -3.17 7.05
CA ALA A 38 23.80 -3.69 6.51
C ALA A 38 23.35 -4.97 7.20
N VAL A 39 24.27 -5.91 7.47
CA VAL A 39 23.97 -7.16 8.19
C VAL A 39 23.54 -6.87 9.63
N LEU A 40 24.24 -5.98 10.33
CA LEU A 40 23.87 -5.59 11.69
C LEU A 40 22.48 -4.94 11.74
N MET A 41 22.17 -4.07 10.79
CA MET A 41 20.83 -3.48 10.66
C MET A 41 19.76 -4.52 10.39
N ILE A 42 20.03 -5.48 9.50
CA ILE A 42 19.10 -6.57 9.20
C ILE A 42 18.85 -7.42 10.45
N ILE A 43 19.90 -7.79 11.18
CA ILE A 43 19.76 -8.56 12.43
C ILE A 43 18.94 -7.76 13.46
N ALA A 44 19.24 -6.47 13.64
CA ALA A 44 18.52 -5.62 14.58
C ALA A 44 17.02 -5.49 14.25
N VAL A 45 16.66 -5.48 12.97
CA VAL A 45 15.26 -5.41 12.53
C VAL A 45 14.58 -6.78 12.56
N LEU A 46 15.30 -7.85 12.20
CA LEU A 46 14.73 -9.20 12.15
C LEU A 46 14.62 -9.83 13.54
N TYR A 47 15.46 -9.45 14.51
CA TYR A 47 15.43 -10.04 15.85
C TYR A 47 14.08 -9.89 16.57
N PRO A 48 13.44 -8.71 16.62
CA PRO A 48 12.10 -8.58 17.21
C PRO A 48 11.04 -9.46 16.54
N LEU A 49 11.09 -9.60 15.21
CA LEU A 49 10.17 -10.47 14.46
C LEU A 49 10.42 -11.94 14.80
N TRP A 50 11.67 -12.36 14.84
CA TRP A 50 12.07 -13.69 15.26
C TRP A 50 11.63 -13.98 16.70
N PHE A 51 11.84 -13.02 17.62
CA PHE A 51 11.40 -13.14 19.00
C PHE A 51 9.90 -13.37 19.13
N VAL A 52 9.07 -12.64 18.37
CA VAL A 52 7.62 -12.83 18.37
C VAL A 52 7.25 -14.26 17.93
N ILE A 53 7.93 -14.79 16.90
CA ILE A 53 7.68 -16.15 16.43
C ILE A 53 8.02 -17.18 17.51
N ILE A 54 9.21 -17.12 18.11
CA ILE A 54 9.62 -18.09 19.14
C ILE A 54 8.81 -17.94 20.44
N ALA A 55 8.43 -16.71 20.80
CA ALA A 55 7.59 -16.44 21.95
C ALA A 55 6.18 -17.02 21.78
N SER A 56 5.62 -17.00 20.56
CA SER A 56 4.29 -17.56 20.28
C SER A 56 4.21 -19.09 20.53
N PHE A 57 5.32 -19.80 20.37
CA PHE A 57 5.42 -21.24 20.62
C PHE A 57 6.01 -21.59 22.00
N SER A 58 6.35 -20.59 22.82
CA SER A 58 6.94 -20.79 24.15
C SER A 58 5.88 -20.71 25.24
N ASN A 59 6.21 -21.27 26.41
CA ASN A 59 5.34 -21.12 27.58
C ASN A 59 5.25 -19.63 27.98
N PRO A 60 4.04 -19.06 28.15
CA PRO A 60 3.85 -17.66 28.49
C PRO A 60 4.61 -17.19 29.74
N ASN A 61 4.76 -18.06 30.74
CA ASN A 61 5.51 -17.75 31.95
C ASN A 61 7.01 -17.57 31.67
N ASP A 62 7.58 -18.40 30.78
CA ASP A 62 9.01 -18.31 30.45
C ASP A 62 9.30 -17.07 29.59
N VAL A 63 8.34 -16.65 28.76
CA VAL A 63 8.40 -15.39 28.01
C VAL A 63 8.35 -14.20 28.97
N ALA A 64 7.41 -14.20 29.93
CA ALA A 64 7.26 -13.14 30.93
C ALA A 64 8.49 -13.00 31.83
N LEU A 65 9.16 -14.12 32.13
CA LEU A 65 10.41 -14.16 32.94
C LEU A 65 11.65 -13.83 32.10
N GLY A 66 11.53 -13.52 30.82
CA GLY A 66 12.66 -13.19 29.95
C GLY A 66 13.61 -14.37 29.68
N LYS A 67 13.16 -15.61 29.86
CA LYS A 67 13.97 -16.80 29.64
C LYS A 67 14.09 -17.25 28.19
N VAL A 68 13.27 -16.68 27.31
CA VAL A 68 13.21 -16.97 25.87
C VAL A 68 14.05 -15.91 25.15
N TRP A 69 15.07 -16.34 24.40
CA TRP A 69 15.95 -15.43 23.66
C TRP A 69 16.02 -15.76 22.17
N LEU A 70 16.63 -16.89 21.82
CA LEU A 70 16.84 -17.32 20.42
C LEU A 70 16.06 -18.59 20.08
N TRP A 71 15.68 -19.38 21.08
CA TRP A 71 14.97 -20.64 20.92
C TRP A 71 13.77 -20.71 21.86
N PRO A 72 12.66 -21.33 21.43
CA PRO A 72 11.50 -21.50 22.28
C PRO A 72 11.82 -22.40 23.47
N LYS A 73 11.29 -22.07 24.65
CA LYS A 73 11.38 -22.88 25.85
C LYS A 73 10.03 -23.46 26.22
N HIS A 74 10.00 -24.76 26.62
CA HIS A 74 8.77 -25.48 26.94
C HIS A 74 7.68 -25.27 25.89
N MET A 75 7.98 -25.72 24.66
CA MET A 75 7.10 -25.57 23.51
C MET A 75 5.69 -26.00 23.83
N GLY A 76 4.71 -25.18 23.46
CA GLY A 76 3.29 -25.44 23.66
C GLY A 76 2.42 -24.44 22.93
N PHE A 77 1.19 -24.84 22.70
CA PHE A 77 0.18 -24.02 22.01
C PHE A 77 -0.78 -23.30 22.97
N ARG A 78 -0.48 -23.30 24.28
CA ARG A 78 -1.33 -22.65 25.29
C ARG A 78 -1.65 -21.18 25.03
N GLY A 79 -0.73 -20.46 24.39
CA GLY A 79 -0.99 -19.07 23.97
C GLY A 79 -2.08 -18.99 22.92
N TYR A 80 -2.03 -19.90 21.96
CA TYR A 80 -3.04 -20.00 20.90
C TYR A 80 -4.38 -20.51 21.42
N GLU A 81 -4.39 -21.51 22.29
CA GLU A 81 -5.62 -22.02 22.94
C GLU A 81 -6.35 -20.89 23.64
N LYS A 82 -5.67 -20.12 24.50
CA LYS A 82 -6.26 -18.97 25.17
C LYS A 82 -6.74 -17.88 24.19
N LEU A 83 -6.02 -17.67 23.10
CA LEU A 83 -6.40 -16.69 22.08
C LEU A 83 -7.70 -17.09 21.38
N PHE A 84 -7.85 -18.38 21.03
CA PHE A 84 -9.05 -18.90 20.39
C PHE A 84 -10.26 -18.98 21.33
N GLU A 85 -10.04 -19.12 22.64
CA GLU A 85 -11.09 -19.08 23.66
C GLU A 85 -11.65 -17.66 23.88
N GLN A 86 -10.86 -16.60 23.56
CA GLN A 86 -11.30 -15.23 23.77
C GLN A 86 -12.27 -14.78 22.66
N ARG A 87 -13.52 -14.68 23.01
CA ARG A 87 -14.61 -14.24 22.13
C ARG A 87 -14.38 -12.82 21.57
N GLU A 88 -13.75 -11.96 22.33
CA GLU A 88 -13.43 -10.56 21.96
C GLU A 88 -12.54 -10.47 20.71
N ILE A 89 -11.62 -11.40 20.53
CA ILE A 89 -10.73 -11.45 19.37
C ILE A 89 -11.55 -11.69 18.09
N TRP A 90 -12.47 -12.65 18.12
CA TRP A 90 -13.33 -12.94 16.99
C TRP A 90 -14.24 -11.77 16.63
N HIS A 91 -14.82 -11.11 17.65
CA HIS A 91 -15.59 -9.87 17.41
C HIS A 91 -14.74 -8.77 16.80
N SER A 92 -13.51 -8.59 17.26
CA SER A 92 -12.59 -7.58 16.71
C SER A 92 -12.22 -7.88 15.25
N TYR A 93 -11.98 -9.14 14.90
CA TYR A 93 -11.74 -9.53 13.51
C TYR A 93 -12.96 -9.29 12.62
N LEU A 94 -14.15 -9.68 13.06
CA LEU A 94 -15.38 -9.43 12.31
C LEU A 94 -15.63 -7.94 12.12
N ASN A 95 -15.44 -7.13 13.16
CA ASN A 95 -15.57 -5.68 13.07
C ASN A 95 -14.56 -5.10 12.09
N THR A 96 -13.32 -5.55 12.12
CA THR A 96 -12.28 -5.07 11.19
C THR A 96 -12.63 -5.40 9.75
N ILE A 97 -13.07 -6.62 9.48
CA ILE A 97 -13.52 -7.05 8.14
C ILE A 97 -14.71 -6.20 7.69
N PHE A 98 -15.70 -6.04 8.55
CA PHE A 98 -16.89 -5.25 8.25
C PHE A 98 -16.56 -3.79 7.97
N TYR A 99 -15.79 -3.13 8.85
CA TYR A 99 -15.40 -1.73 8.67
C TYR A 99 -14.55 -1.52 7.43
N SER A 100 -13.63 -2.45 7.14
CA SER A 100 -12.80 -2.40 5.92
C SER A 100 -13.65 -2.55 4.66
N ALA A 101 -14.62 -3.46 4.66
CA ALA A 101 -15.53 -3.65 3.54
C ALA A 101 -16.38 -2.38 3.30
N VAL A 102 -16.99 -1.84 4.36
CA VAL A 102 -17.79 -0.61 4.28
C VAL A 102 -16.94 0.57 3.83
N ALA A 103 -15.75 0.75 4.42
CA ALA A 103 -14.81 1.82 4.02
C ALA A 103 -14.42 1.73 2.55
N THR A 104 -14.18 0.51 2.06
CA THR A 104 -13.83 0.27 0.65
C THR A 104 -14.98 0.63 -0.28
N VAL A 105 -16.19 0.15 0.01
CA VAL A 105 -17.38 0.44 -0.81
C VAL A 105 -17.66 1.94 -0.84
N VAL A 106 -17.72 2.58 0.33
CA VAL A 106 -17.97 4.03 0.42
C VAL A 106 -16.84 4.81 -0.25
N GLY A 107 -15.58 4.39 -0.06
CA GLY A 107 -14.42 4.97 -0.72
C GLY A 107 -14.51 4.91 -2.25
N LEU A 108 -14.91 3.78 -2.81
CA LEU A 108 -15.10 3.63 -4.26
C LEU A 108 -16.25 4.52 -4.76
N LEU A 109 -17.38 4.54 -4.04
CA LEU A 109 -18.54 5.37 -4.38
C LEU A 109 -18.24 6.88 -4.37
N VAL A 110 -17.27 7.32 -3.58
CA VAL A 110 -16.88 8.73 -3.50
C VAL A 110 -15.74 9.04 -4.48
N ASN A 111 -14.66 8.23 -4.45
CA ASN A 111 -13.44 8.56 -5.18
C ASN A 111 -13.57 8.33 -6.70
N LEU A 112 -14.31 7.29 -7.16
CA LEU A 112 -14.44 7.01 -8.59
C LEU A 112 -15.26 8.09 -9.32
N PRO A 113 -16.46 8.50 -8.85
CA PRO A 113 -17.20 9.59 -9.49
C PRO A 113 -16.45 10.92 -9.44
N ALA A 114 -15.75 11.22 -8.32
CA ALA A 114 -14.92 12.41 -8.21
C ALA A 114 -13.77 12.40 -9.24
N GLY A 115 -13.08 11.27 -9.38
CA GLY A 115 -12.03 11.07 -10.39
C GLY A 115 -12.57 11.17 -11.81
N TYR A 116 -13.74 10.58 -12.09
CA TYR A 116 -14.42 10.70 -13.37
C TYR A 116 -14.78 12.15 -13.70
N ALA A 117 -15.44 12.86 -12.80
CA ALA A 117 -15.80 14.26 -12.98
C ALA A 117 -14.57 15.13 -13.27
N LEU A 118 -13.49 14.93 -12.53
CA LEU A 118 -12.22 15.65 -12.74
C LEU A 118 -11.48 15.22 -14.01
N SER A 119 -11.81 14.10 -14.63
CA SER A 119 -11.25 13.69 -15.91
C SER A 119 -11.87 14.46 -17.08
N ARG A 120 -13.13 14.88 -16.94
CA ARG A 120 -13.88 15.55 -18.02
C ARG A 120 -13.38 16.97 -18.27
N LYS A 121 -13.21 17.32 -19.55
CA LYS A 121 -12.71 18.65 -19.97
C LYS A 121 -13.78 19.74 -19.80
N GLU A 122 -15.03 19.34 -19.89
CA GLU A 122 -16.21 20.20 -19.82
C GLU A 122 -16.52 20.70 -18.42
N LEU A 123 -15.91 20.09 -17.38
CA LEU A 123 -16.15 20.48 -15.99
C LEU A 123 -15.65 21.91 -15.74
N LEU A 124 -16.59 22.81 -15.47
CA LEU A 124 -16.33 24.18 -15.09
C LEU A 124 -15.54 24.23 -13.77
N GLY A 125 -14.45 25.00 -13.74
CA GLY A 125 -13.62 25.12 -12.53
C GLY A 125 -12.70 23.93 -12.24
N ARG A 126 -12.56 22.95 -13.14
CA ARG A 126 -11.74 21.75 -13.01
C ARG A 126 -10.35 22.01 -12.41
N LYS A 127 -9.65 23.07 -12.86
CA LYS A 127 -8.32 23.42 -12.35
C LYS A 127 -8.37 23.81 -10.87
N VAL A 128 -9.32 24.66 -10.50
CA VAL A 128 -9.47 25.14 -9.11
C VAL A 128 -9.83 23.99 -8.18
N ILE A 129 -10.81 23.15 -8.59
CA ILE A 129 -11.21 21.97 -7.81
C ILE A 129 -10.02 21.00 -7.66
N SER A 130 -9.27 20.76 -8.73
CA SER A 130 -8.08 19.89 -8.67
C SER A 130 -7.02 20.42 -7.69
N ILE A 131 -6.75 21.73 -7.70
CA ILE A 131 -5.81 22.36 -6.76
C ILE A 131 -6.33 22.22 -5.32
N PHE A 132 -7.62 22.49 -5.11
CA PHE A 132 -8.25 22.35 -3.79
C PHE A 132 -8.11 20.93 -3.22
N TYR A 133 -8.31 19.90 -4.04
CA TYR A 133 -8.09 18.51 -3.64
C TYR A 133 -6.62 18.19 -3.40
N MET A 134 -5.68 18.85 -4.09
CA MET A 134 -4.24 18.60 -3.89
C MET A 134 -3.68 19.21 -2.60
N ILE A 135 -4.24 20.29 -2.08
CA ILE A 135 -3.77 20.96 -0.87
C ILE A 135 -3.62 20.01 0.33
N PRO A 136 -4.64 19.18 0.68
CA PRO A 136 -4.54 18.25 1.80
C PRO A 136 -3.47 17.16 1.64
N MET A 137 -2.99 16.91 0.43
CA MET A 137 -1.90 15.96 0.19
C MET A 137 -0.56 16.48 0.71
N PHE A 138 -0.35 17.79 0.69
CA PHE A 138 0.88 18.43 1.12
C PHE A 138 0.77 19.06 2.52
N VAL A 139 -0.44 19.44 2.94
CA VAL A 139 -0.69 20.10 4.21
C VAL A 139 -1.69 19.28 5.01
N SER A 140 -1.19 18.52 5.98
CA SER A 140 -2.04 17.76 6.90
C SER A 140 -2.37 18.61 8.12
N GLY A 141 -3.64 18.64 8.51
CA GLY A 141 -4.08 19.27 9.76
C GLY A 141 -3.61 18.52 11.02
N GLY A 142 -3.23 17.26 10.88
CA GLY A 142 -2.83 16.40 11.98
C GLY A 142 -4.01 15.77 12.74
N LEU A 143 -3.67 15.01 13.78
CA LEU A 143 -4.63 14.20 14.55
C LEU A 143 -5.61 15.08 15.35
N ILE A 144 -5.12 16.15 15.97
CA ILE A 144 -5.91 16.98 16.87
C ILE A 144 -7.06 17.69 16.14
N PRO A 145 -6.84 18.42 15.04
CA PRO A 145 -7.93 18.98 14.23
C PRO A 145 -8.91 17.92 13.73
N THR A 146 -8.42 16.77 13.27
CA THR A 146 -9.30 15.67 12.81
C THR A 146 -10.22 15.19 13.94
N TYR A 147 -9.69 15.03 15.14
CA TYR A 147 -10.48 14.65 16.33
C TYR A 147 -11.59 15.68 16.63
N PHE A 148 -11.28 16.98 16.61
CA PHE A 148 -12.28 18.01 16.85
C PHE A 148 -13.38 18.02 15.80
N VAL A 149 -13.03 17.83 14.53
CA VAL A 149 -14.00 17.74 13.43
C VAL A 149 -14.91 16.52 13.62
N VAL A 150 -14.34 15.32 13.84
CA VAL A 150 -15.12 14.11 14.10
C VAL A 150 -16.06 14.27 15.28
N ARG A 151 -15.59 14.89 16.36
CA ARG A 151 -16.40 15.15 17.56
C ARG A 151 -17.52 16.17 17.30
N SER A 152 -17.25 17.25 16.55
CA SER A 152 -18.24 18.27 16.22
C SER A 152 -19.39 17.74 15.35
N PHE A 153 -19.13 16.73 14.53
CA PHE A 153 -20.15 16.02 13.76
C PHE A 153 -20.89 14.93 14.58
N GLY A 154 -20.58 14.75 15.85
CA GLY A 154 -21.21 13.73 16.69
C GLY A 154 -20.83 12.29 16.31
N LEU A 155 -19.73 12.11 15.58
CA LEU A 155 -19.27 10.80 15.09
C LEU A 155 -18.36 10.08 16.09
N TYR A 156 -18.04 10.73 17.22
CA TYR A 156 -17.20 10.17 18.26
C TYR A 156 -17.76 8.83 18.76
N ASP A 157 -16.89 7.85 18.98
CA ASP A 157 -17.22 6.48 19.43
C ASP A 157 -18.18 5.71 18.49
N THR A 158 -18.15 6.03 17.20
CA THR A 158 -18.90 5.31 16.17
C THR A 158 -17.98 4.73 15.10
N MET A 159 -18.42 3.72 14.34
CA MET A 159 -17.66 3.19 13.20
C MET A 159 -17.37 4.27 12.14
N TRP A 160 -18.24 5.28 12.04
CA TRP A 160 -18.10 6.38 11.09
C TRP A 160 -16.91 7.29 11.39
N ALA A 161 -16.48 7.36 12.66
CA ALA A 161 -15.25 8.05 13.05
C ALA A 161 -14.00 7.45 12.41
N LEU A 162 -14.01 6.15 12.12
CA LEU A 162 -12.91 5.45 11.45
C LEU A 162 -13.01 5.53 9.92
N ILE A 163 -14.23 5.60 9.38
CA ILE A 163 -14.45 5.52 7.93
C ILE A 163 -14.41 6.91 7.29
N LEU A 164 -15.23 7.85 7.75
CA LEU A 164 -15.47 9.13 7.04
C LEU A 164 -14.22 10.01 6.86
N PRO A 165 -13.32 10.16 7.85
CA PRO A 165 -12.13 10.99 7.66
C PRO A 165 -11.17 10.47 6.59
N PHE A 166 -11.24 9.17 6.27
CA PHE A 166 -10.31 8.51 5.37
C PHE A 166 -10.95 8.02 4.06
N VAL A 167 -12.27 8.15 3.92
CA VAL A 167 -13.01 7.76 2.71
C VAL A 167 -12.53 8.50 1.48
N THR A 168 -12.31 9.81 1.61
CA THR A 168 -11.84 10.64 0.51
C THR A 168 -10.32 10.66 0.49
N SER A 169 -9.73 10.00 -0.51
CA SER A 169 -8.28 9.99 -0.73
C SER A 169 -7.95 10.78 -1.99
N THR A 170 -7.25 11.89 -1.83
CA THR A 170 -6.76 12.69 -2.97
C THR A 170 -5.95 11.85 -3.94
N PHE A 171 -5.09 10.95 -3.43
CA PHE A 171 -4.29 10.06 -4.26
C PHE A 171 -5.18 9.16 -5.12
N ASN A 172 -6.19 8.53 -4.53
CA ASN A 172 -7.12 7.66 -5.25
C ASN A 172 -7.92 8.41 -6.31
N ILE A 173 -8.35 9.64 -6.02
CA ILE A 173 -9.04 10.50 -6.98
C ILE A 173 -8.13 10.85 -8.16
N ILE A 174 -6.86 11.17 -7.92
CA ILE A 174 -5.88 11.48 -8.99
C ILE A 174 -5.60 10.23 -9.84
N VAL A 175 -5.46 9.06 -9.23
CA VAL A 175 -5.27 7.79 -9.94
C VAL A 175 -6.48 7.49 -10.81
N ALA A 176 -7.70 7.58 -10.25
CA ALA A 176 -8.94 7.37 -10.99
C ALA A 176 -9.06 8.38 -12.16
N ARG A 177 -8.82 9.67 -11.92
CA ARG A 177 -8.80 10.70 -12.96
C ARG A 177 -7.82 10.36 -14.09
N THR A 178 -6.60 9.95 -13.72
CA THR A 178 -5.56 9.62 -14.70
C THR A 178 -5.99 8.42 -15.55
N PHE A 179 -6.55 7.39 -14.92
CA PHE A 179 -7.09 6.23 -15.60
C PHE A 179 -8.18 6.62 -16.60
N PHE A 180 -9.18 7.40 -16.21
CA PHE A 180 -10.25 7.86 -17.08
C PHE A 180 -9.73 8.74 -18.22
N THR A 181 -8.68 9.54 -18.01
CA THR A 181 -8.12 10.42 -19.04
C THR A 181 -7.23 9.68 -20.04
N SER A 182 -6.46 8.65 -19.58
CA SER A 182 -5.45 8.00 -20.42
C SER A 182 -5.90 6.69 -21.05
N THR A 183 -6.84 5.98 -20.41
CA THR A 183 -7.23 4.63 -20.82
C THR A 183 -8.53 4.61 -21.62
N ILE A 184 -9.45 5.57 -21.36
CA ILE A 184 -10.73 5.63 -22.04
C ILE A 184 -10.64 6.62 -23.21
N PRO A 185 -10.72 6.15 -24.48
CA PRO A 185 -10.72 7.02 -25.66
C PRO A 185 -11.93 7.97 -25.67
N GLU A 186 -11.73 9.20 -26.13
CA GLU A 186 -12.78 10.22 -26.22
C GLU A 186 -13.92 9.78 -27.15
N SER A 187 -13.59 8.99 -28.19
CA SER A 187 -14.56 8.43 -29.13
C SER A 187 -15.64 7.55 -28.48
N LEU A 188 -15.37 6.91 -27.36
CA LEU A 188 -16.37 6.15 -26.59
C LEU A 188 -17.45 7.07 -26.00
N PHE A 189 -17.06 8.25 -25.54
CA PHE A 189 -17.99 9.24 -25.00
C PHE A 189 -18.82 9.88 -26.12
N GLU A 190 -18.19 10.16 -27.27
CA GLU A 190 -18.89 10.67 -28.46
C GLU A 190 -19.94 9.68 -28.98
N ALA A 191 -19.60 8.39 -29.05
CA ALA A 191 -20.52 7.34 -29.42
C ALA A 191 -21.69 7.24 -28.43
N ALA A 192 -21.45 7.27 -27.12
CA ALA A 192 -22.49 7.25 -26.11
C ALA A 192 -23.44 8.49 -26.21
N GLN A 193 -22.90 9.65 -26.57
CA GLN A 193 -23.75 10.85 -26.81
C GLN A 193 -24.64 10.71 -28.06
N ILE A 194 -24.12 10.08 -29.12
CA ILE A 194 -24.94 9.80 -30.33
C ILE A 194 -26.07 8.82 -30.00
N ASP A 195 -25.81 7.84 -29.11
CA ASP A 195 -26.81 6.89 -28.62
C ASP A 195 -27.82 7.50 -27.62
N GLY A 196 -27.75 8.81 -27.38
CA GLY A 196 -28.70 9.56 -26.53
C GLY A 196 -28.36 9.55 -25.05
N TYR A 197 -27.13 9.15 -24.67
CA TYR A 197 -26.67 9.23 -23.27
C TYR A 197 -26.36 10.70 -22.90
N SER A 198 -27.03 11.19 -21.84
CA SER A 198 -26.73 12.51 -21.26
C SER A 198 -25.58 12.43 -20.28
N THR A 199 -24.60 13.28 -20.43
CA THR A 199 -23.42 13.40 -19.53
C THR A 199 -23.75 14.23 -18.27
N ILE A 200 -24.84 13.94 -17.58
CA ILE A 200 -25.11 14.58 -16.27
C ILE A 200 -24.64 13.70 -15.17
#